data_32ac58f744ad4233ad595ad7bcd14fa3
#
_entry.id   32ac58f744ad4233ad595ad7bcd14fa3
#
_cell.length_a   1.000
_cell.length_b   1.000
_cell.length_c   1.000
_cell.angle_alpha   90.00
_cell.angle_beta   90.00
_cell.angle_gamma   90.00
#
_symmetry.space_group_name_H-M   'P 1'
#
loop_
_entity.id
_entity.type
_entity.pdbx_description
1 polymer ?
#
loop_
_entity_poly.entity_id
_entity_poly.type
_entity_poly.pdbx_seq_one_letter_code
_entity_poly.pdbx_strand_id
1 'polypeptide(L)'
;MTLLVCGDTHITIDSIEELRDIFQEVSTYGTKDTILVILGDMYDLKRPSPRETYFGTYSINFLKQYFKDIVLLTGNHAELEKELTNVDYLKFLNITVCDEYEISESKDNAGIFFGHFMTNVSKMQFGKEDKDRNIDALSEYKLVLLGHQHSFQKLTDTVFHLGSCRWTSYSEINDKEKYICKIDGDKVDFITLKSPFPMKEVNSIKELKEVNPKTKILLTYNSFEQYKNEIKEIGKWKDKFKKFKIKLDFQELQIMEYVKCKDGSDYETLFNTF
;
A
#
# COMPACT_ATOMS: atom_id res chain seq x y z
N MET A 1 17.35 -21.95 2.44
CA MET A 1 15.96 -21.64 1.99
C MET A 1 15.92 -20.17 1.67
N THR A 2 15.44 -19.80 0.48
CA THR A 2 15.31 -18.41 0.08
C THR A 2 13.87 -17.96 0.24
N LEU A 3 13.67 -16.77 0.81
CA LEU A 3 12.36 -16.12 0.93
C LEU A 3 12.36 -14.84 0.12
N LEU A 4 11.23 -14.56 -0.52
CA LEU A 4 10.93 -13.25 -1.07
C LEU A 4 9.68 -12.73 -0.38
N VAL A 5 9.74 -11.51 0.15
CA VAL A 5 8.63 -10.92 0.91
C VAL A 5 8.12 -9.69 0.18
N CYS A 6 6.82 -9.65 -0.05
CA CYS A 6 6.12 -8.54 -0.68
C CYS A 6 5.12 -7.95 0.33
N GLY A 7 5.05 -6.64 0.42
CA GLY A 7 4.08 -5.97 1.28
C GLY A 7 2.66 -5.97 0.72
N ASP A 8 1.81 -5.22 1.37
CA ASP A 8 0.38 -5.10 1.09
C ASP A 8 0.12 -4.71 -0.38
N THR A 9 -0.83 -5.37 -1.02
CA THR A 9 -1.11 -5.14 -2.46
C THR A 9 -2.28 -4.22 -2.71
N HIS A 10 -3.31 -4.25 -1.85
CA HIS A 10 -4.54 -3.46 -1.96
C HIS A 10 -5.11 -3.44 -3.38
N ILE A 11 -5.50 -4.61 -3.89
CA ILE A 11 -6.09 -4.74 -5.22
C ILE A 11 -7.37 -3.90 -5.29
N THR A 12 -7.40 -2.99 -6.26
CA THR A 12 -8.58 -2.25 -6.71
C THR A 12 -8.68 -2.35 -8.22
N ILE A 13 -9.85 -2.08 -8.80
CA ILE A 13 -10.03 -2.07 -10.26
C ILE A 13 -8.99 -1.16 -10.95
N ASP A 14 -8.72 0.00 -10.37
CA ASP A 14 -7.79 1.00 -10.92
C ASP A 14 -6.32 0.59 -10.79
N SER A 15 -6.00 -0.34 -9.89
CA SER A 15 -4.62 -0.80 -9.66
C SER A 15 -4.21 -2.03 -10.45
N ILE A 16 -5.13 -2.67 -11.18
CA ILE A 16 -4.88 -3.95 -11.87
C ILE A 16 -3.70 -3.86 -12.84
N GLU A 17 -3.57 -2.78 -13.60
CA GLU A 17 -2.46 -2.60 -14.54
C GLU A 17 -1.13 -2.49 -13.80
N GLU A 18 -1.07 -1.64 -12.79
CA GLU A 18 0.13 -1.45 -11.95
C GLU A 18 0.56 -2.74 -11.27
N LEU A 19 -0.39 -3.44 -10.64
CA LEU A 19 -0.11 -4.69 -9.93
C LEU A 19 0.31 -5.83 -10.87
N ARG A 20 -0.17 -5.83 -12.11
CA ARG A 20 0.33 -6.79 -13.11
C ARG A 20 1.82 -6.56 -13.38
N ASP A 21 2.23 -5.30 -13.60
CA ASP A 21 3.63 -4.95 -13.81
C ASP A 21 4.48 -5.33 -12.58
N ILE A 22 3.97 -5.05 -11.36
CA ILE A 22 4.64 -5.40 -10.09
C ILE A 22 4.79 -6.92 -9.94
N PHE A 23 3.74 -7.71 -10.13
CA PHE A 23 3.82 -9.16 -9.99
C PHE A 23 4.72 -9.80 -11.06
N GLN A 24 4.77 -9.19 -12.25
CA GLN A 24 5.74 -9.60 -13.27
C GLN A 24 7.18 -9.30 -12.82
N GLU A 25 7.45 -8.14 -12.24
CA GLU A 25 8.76 -7.83 -11.66
C GLU A 25 9.09 -8.77 -10.50
N VAL A 26 8.17 -8.98 -9.54
CA VAL A 26 8.33 -9.91 -8.41
C VAL A 26 8.67 -11.32 -8.90
N SER A 27 8.03 -11.79 -9.97
CA SER A 27 8.28 -13.12 -10.53
C SER A 27 9.73 -13.32 -11.01
N THR A 28 10.42 -12.23 -11.40
CA THR A 28 11.82 -12.32 -11.84
C THR A 28 12.81 -12.66 -10.73
N TYR A 29 12.42 -12.49 -9.47
CA TYR A 29 13.20 -12.86 -8.29
C TYR A 29 12.88 -14.27 -7.78
N GLY A 30 11.85 -14.92 -8.36
CA GLY A 30 11.40 -16.25 -7.97
C GLY A 30 12.27 -17.36 -8.53
N THR A 31 12.40 -18.44 -7.76
CA THR A 31 12.92 -19.73 -8.19
C THR A 31 12.11 -20.85 -7.56
N LYS A 32 12.29 -22.10 -8.03
CA LYS A 32 11.59 -23.26 -7.45
C LYS A 32 12.07 -23.65 -6.04
N ASP A 33 13.05 -22.90 -5.49
CA ASP A 33 13.50 -23.02 -4.11
C ASP A 33 13.10 -21.84 -3.25
N THR A 34 12.45 -20.80 -3.85
CA THR A 34 12.02 -19.58 -3.17
C THR A 34 10.58 -19.70 -2.72
N ILE A 35 10.30 -19.34 -1.46
CA ILE A 35 8.93 -19.12 -0.94
C ILE A 35 8.61 -17.64 -1.03
N LEU A 36 7.46 -17.31 -1.61
CA LEU A 36 6.93 -15.94 -1.62
C LEU A 36 6.02 -15.74 -0.41
N VAL A 37 6.29 -14.72 0.39
CA VAL A 37 5.43 -14.28 1.50
C VAL A 37 4.80 -12.94 1.12
N ILE A 38 3.46 -12.85 1.13
CA ILE A 38 2.71 -11.61 0.94
C ILE A 38 2.14 -11.21 2.31
N LEU A 39 2.49 -10.01 2.78
CA LEU A 39 2.28 -9.58 4.15
C LEU A 39 0.84 -9.15 4.49
N GLY A 40 -0.13 -9.51 3.68
CA GLY A 40 -1.54 -9.27 3.95
C GLY A 40 -2.17 -8.22 3.05
N ASP A 41 -3.39 -7.84 3.40
CA ASP A 41 -4.22 -6.85 2.70
C ASP A 41 -4.17 -6.98 1.18
N MET A 42 -4.51 -8.20 0.70
CA MET A 42 -4.52 -8.47 -0.73
C MET A 42 -5.52 -7.59 -1.47
N TYR A 43 -6.68 -7.35 -0.88
CA TYR A 43 -7.73 -6.47 -1.42
C TYR A 43 -7.87 -5.22 -0.57
N ASP A 44 -8.18 -4.09 -1.24
CA ASP A 44 -8.44 -2.81 -0.56
C ASP A 44 -9.76 -2.81 0.20
N LEU A 45 -10.75 -3.54 -0.29
CA LEU A 45 -12.07 -3.66 0.30
C LEU A 45 -12.31 -5.05 0.89
N LYS A 46 -13.00 -5.12 2.02
CA LYS A 46 -13.47 -6.38 2.62
C LYS A 46 -14.29 -7.24 1.63
N ARG A 47 -15.07 -6.61 0.76
CA ARG A 47 -15.86 -7.27 -0.29
C ARG A 47 -15.37 -6.83 -1.67
N PRO A 48 -14.32 -7.49 -2.21
CA PRO A 48 -13.81 -7.18 -3.52
C PRO A 48 -14.85 -7.48 -4.61
N SER A 49 -14.81 -6.73 -5.70
CA SER A 49 -15.64 -6.98 -6.87
C SER A 49 -15.22 -8.30 -7.56
N PRO A 50 -16.10 -8.90 -8.39
CA PRO A 50 -15.73 -10.10 -9.17
C PRO A 50 -14.48 -9.91 -10.02
N ARG A 51 -14.24 -8.71 -10.54
CA ARG A 51 -13.05 -8.39 -11.35
C ARG A 51 -11.77 -8.38 -10.51
N GLU A 52 -11.82 -7.83 -9.30
CA GLU A 52 -10.71 -7.84 -8.34
C GLU A 52 -10.41 -9.26 -7.88
N THR A 53 -11.46 -10.03 -7.53
CA THR A 53 -11.33 -11.44 -7.14
C THR A 53 -10.71 -12.28 -8.26
N TYR A 54 -11.18 -12.10 -9.51
CA TYR A 54 -10.60 -12.76 -10.67
C TYR A 54 -9.12 -12.40 -10.85
N PHE A 55 -8.77 -11.12 -10.75
CA PHE A 55 -7.39 -10.68 -10.87
C PHE A 55 -6.50 -11.23 -9.75
N GLY A 56 -6.98 -11.25 -8.51
CA GLY A 56 -6.25 -11.85 -7.38
C GLY A 56 -5.97 -13.33 -7.60
N THR A 57 -6.98 -14.11 -8.00
CA THR A 57 -6.85 -15.53 -8.34
C THR A 57 -5.84 -15.76 -9.47
N TYR A 58 -5.96 -14.97 -10.54
CA TYR A 58 -5.04 -15.05 -11.69
C TYR A 58 -3.60 -14.75 -11.27
N SER A 59 -3.40 -13.72 -10.45
CA SER A 59 -2.06 -13.29 -9.99
C SER A 59 -1.39 -14.36 -9.14
N ILE A 60 -2.11 -14.98 -8.20
CA ILE A 60 -1.58 -16.09 -7.40
C ILE A 60 -1.21 -17.28 -8.30
N ASN A 61 -2.08 -17.67 -9.25
CA ASN A 61 -1.76 -18.74 -10.20
C ASN A 61 -0.56 -18.41 -11.09
N PHE A 62 -0.40 -17.17 -11.50
CA PHE A 62 0.77 -16.72 -12.23
C PHE A 62 2.04 -16.85 -11.38
N LEU A 63 2.05 -16.33 -10.15
CA LEU A 63 3.20 -16.36 -9.26
C LEU A 63 3.61 -17.79 -8.89
N LYS A 64 2.68 -18.73 -8.71
CA LYS A 64 2.98 -20.15 -8.46
C LYS A 64 3.86 -20.81 -9.52
N GLN A 65 3.92 -20.27 -10.73
CA GLN A 65 4.80 -20.80 -11.78
C GLN A 65 6.28 -20.53 -11.50
N TYR A 66 6.58 -19.54 -10.65
CA TYR A 66 7.94 -19.07 -10.37
C TYR A 66 8.44 -19.43 -8.97
N PHE A 67 7.53 -19.61 -8.03
CA PHE A 67 7.86 -19.88 -6.62
C PHE A 67 7.58 -21.33 -6.24
N LYS A 68 8.32 -21.83 -5.23
CA LYS A 68 8.11 -23.14 -4.63
C LYS A 68 6.78 -23.20 -3.92
N ASP A 69 6.49 -22.16 -3.13
CA ASP A 69 5.27 -22.01 -2.37
C ASP A 69 4.95 -20.53 -2.22
N ILE A 70 3.67 -20.23 -1.87
CA ILE A 70 3.19 -18.89 -1.56
C ILE A 70 2.51 -18.93 -0.20
N VAL A 71 2.92 -18.01 0.67
CA VAL A 71 2.26 -17.72 1.95
C VAL A 71 1.59 -16.35 1.81
N LEU A 72 0.30 -16.28 2.05
CA LEU A 72 -0.48 -15.06 2.07
C LEU A 72 -1.01 -14.82 3.48
N LEU A 73 -0.62 -13.71 4.09
CA LEU A 73 -1.24 -13.27 5.34
C LEU A 73 -2.61 -12.64 5.05
N THR A 74 -3.54 -12.74 6.00
CA THR A 74 -4.90 -12.24 5.79
C THR A 74 -4.95 -10.71 5.79
N GLY A 75 -4.43 -10.05 6.83
CA GLY A 75 -4.52 -8.61 7.03
C GLY A 75 -5.89 -8.15 7.56
N ASN A 76 -5.99 -6.88 7.97
CA ASN A 76 -7.20 -6.33 8.59
C ASN A 76 -8.32 -5.98 7.58
N HIS A 77 -8.00 -5.79 6.31
CA HIS A 77 -9.01 -5.63 5.24
C HIS A 77 -9.61 -6.97 4.80
N ALA A 78 -9.08 -8.10 5.25
CA ALA A 78 -9.55 -9.41 4.82
C ALA A 78 -10.75 -9.92 5.62
N GLU A 79 -10.94 -9.54 6.87
CA GLU A 79 -11.98 -10.07 7.74
C GLU A 79 -13.40 -9.75 7.22
N LEU A 80 -14.17 -10.78 6.86
CA LEU A 80 -15.57 -10.68 6.46
C LEU A 80 -16.50 -10.90 7.64
N GLU A 81 -16.27 -12.00 8.35
CA GLU A 81 -17.02 -12.47 9.53
C GLU A 81 -16.03 -13.18 10.45
N LYS A 82 -16.48 -13.54 11.65
CA LYS A 82 -15.65 -14.33 12.56
C LYS A 82 -15.16 -15.60 11.85
N GLU A 83 -13.85 -15.81 11.80
CA GLU A 83 -13.19 -16.98 11.20
C GLU A 83 -13.30 -17.09 9.66
N LEU A 84 -13.80 -16.05 8.96
CA LEU A 84 -13.91 -16.04 7.50
C LEU A 84 -13.27 -14.78 6.92
N THR A 85 -12.37 -14.98 5.96
CA THR A 85 -11.69 -13.88 5.26
C THR A 85 -12.00 -13.86 3.76
N ASN A 86 -11.81 -12.70 3.14
CA ASN A 86 -12.02 -12.52 1.70
C ASN A 86 -10.94 -13.19 0.84
N VAL A 87 -9.92 -13.80 1.45
CA VAL A 87 -8.83 -14.53 0.77
C VAL A 87 -8.84 -16.04 1.03
N ASP A 88 -9.72 -16.55 1.89
CA ASP A 88 -9.78 -17.98 2.24
C ASP A 88 -10.02 -18.89 1.01
N TYR A 89 -10.76 -18.42 0.03
CA TYR A 89 -10.98 -19.17 -1.21
C TYR A 89 -9.68 -19.46 -1.98
N LEU A 90 -8.61 -18.68 -1.75
CA LEU A 90 -7.30 -18.90 -2.39
C LEU A 90 -6.60 -20.15 -1.88
N LYS A 91 -7.01 -20.72 -0.74
CA LYS A 91 -6.54 -22.03 -0.25
C LYS A 91 -6.77 -23.15 -1.29
N PHE A 92 -7.80 -23.04 -2.15
CA PHE A 92 -8.01 -23.98 -3.25
C PHE A 92 -6.88 -23.99 -4.30
N LEU A 93 -6.04 -22.96 -4.30
CA LEU A 93 -4.86 -22.90 -5.15
C LEU A 93 -3.65 -23.61 -4.55
N ASN A 94 -3.81 -24.36 -3.45
CA ASN A 94 -2.70 -24.96 -2.70
C ASN A 94 -1.62 -23.93 -2.33
N ILE A 95 -2.03 -22.86 -1.66
CA ILE A 95 -1.16 -21.89 -1.01
C ILE A 95 -1.50 -21.85 0.49
N THR A 96 -0.57 -21.38 1.30
CA THR A 96 -0.81 -21.15 2.73
C THR A 96 -1.50 -19.79 2.90
N VAL A 97 -2.65 -19.78 3.61
CA VAL A 97 -3.33 -18.54 4.05
C VAL A 97 -3.45 -18.57 5.55
N CYS A 98 -2.90 -17.59 6.25
CA CYS A 98 -2.83 -17.51 7.71
C CYS A 98 -2.77 -16.06 8.19
N ASP A 99 -2.97 -15.82 9.48
CA ASP A 99 -2.89 -14.48 10.08
C ASP A 99 -1.43 -14.09 10.37
N GLU A 100 -0.64 -15.05 10.80
CA GLU A 100 0.79 -14.90 11.10
C GLU A 100 1.54 -16.11 10.55
N TYR A 101 2.80 -15.91 10.19
CA TYR A 101 3.66 -16.98 9.69
C TYR A 101 5.03 -16.92 10.33
N GLU A 102 5.52 -18.06 10.79
CA GLU A 102 6.81 -18.20 11.45
C GLU A 102 7.65 -19.29 10.78
N ILE A 103 8.93 -19.01 10.63
CA ILE A 103 9.91 -19.97 10.18
C ILE A 103 10.97 -20.11 11.27
N SER A 104 10.98 -21.26 11.93
CA SER A 104 11.99 -21.64 12.93
C SER A 104 12.97 -22.63 12.31
N GLU A 105 14.27 -22.35 12.35
CA GLU A 105 15.29 -23.24 11.83
C GLU A 105 15.69 -24.34 12.84
N SER A 106 15.55 -24.06 14.16
CA SER A 106 15.72 -25.03 15.26
C SER A 106 15.10 -24.50 16.53
N LYS A 107 14.96 -25.35 17.57
CA LYS A 107 14.44 -24.96 18.90
C LYS A 107 15.28 -23.88 19.59
N ASP A 108 16.54 -23.71 19.20
CA ASP A 108 17.51 -22.82 19.86
C ASP A 108 17.86 -21.58 19.00
N ASN A 109 17.33 -21.46 17.77
CA ASN A 109 17.58 -20.31 16.89
C ASN A 109 16.32 -19.48 16.74
N ALA A 110 16.47 -18.20 17.04
CA ALA A 110 15.46 -17.19 16.80
C ALA A 110 14.98 -17.24 15.32
N GLY A 111 13.70 -17.46 15.13
CA GLY A 111 13.08 -17.61 13.82
C GLY A 111 12.92 -16.29 13.05
N ILE A 112 12.27 -16.39 11.91
CA ILE A 112 11.78 -15.21 11.15
C ILE A 112 10.27 -15.17 11.33
N PHE A 113 9.75 -14.02 11.71
CA PHE A 113 8.33 -13.80 11.93
C PHE A 113 7.73 -12.85 10.90
N PHE A 114 6.53 -13.15 10.44
CA PHE A 114 5.75 -12.34 9.52
C PHE A 114 4.36 -12.08 10.10
N GLY A 115 3.95 -10.82 10.15
CA GLY A 115 2.66 -10.42 10.70
C GLY A 115 2.05 -9.23 9.97
N HIS A 116 0.78 -8.93 10.26
CA HIS A 116 0.07 -7.80 9.69
C HIS A 116 -0.63 -7.00 10.79
N PHE A 117 0.11 -6.16 11.48
CA PHE A 117 -0.37 -5.33 12.60
C PHE A 117 0.59 -4.17 12.87
N MET A 118 0.10 -3.17 13.64
CA MET A 118 0.92 -2.09 14.17
C MET A 118 1.55 -2.50 15.51
N THR A 119 2.67 -1.90 15.83
CA THR A 119 3.29 -2.01 17.16
C THR A 119 3.15 -0.70 17.93
N ASN A 120 3.40 -0.75 19.24
CA ASN A 120 3.38 0.43 20.11
C ASN A 120 4.41 1.52 19.75
N VAL A 121 5.36 1.22 18.86
CA VAL A 121 6.37 2.17 18.35
C VAL A 121 6.21 2.51 16.86
N SER A 122 5.26 1.88 16.18
CA SER A 122 4.95 2.17 14.77
C SER A 122 4.42 3.60 14.64
N LYS A 123 4.83 4.31 13.60
CA LYS A 123 4.36 5.66 13.32
C LYS A 123 3.28 5.62 12.25
N MET A 124 2.06 5.96 12.61
CA MET A 124 1.00 6.19 11.64
C MET A 124 1.14 7.57 11.00
N GLN A 125 0.85 7.67 9.71
CA GLN A 125 0.88 8.93 8.97
C GLN A 125 -0.19 9.93 9.46
N PHE A 126 -1.21 9.48 10.18
CA PHE A 126 -2.36 10.28 10.65
C PHE A 126 -2.66 10.18 12.14
N GLY A 127 -1.69 9.92 13.00
CA GLY A 127 -1.79 10.18 14.43
C GLY A 127 -2.77 9.35 15.25
N LYS A 128 -3.39 8.28 14.72
CA LYS A 128 -4.07 7.28 15.53
C LYS A 128 -3.10 6.18 15.89
N GLU A 129 -2.85 6.02 17.17
CA GLU A 129 -2.11 4.88 17.72
C GLU A 129 -3.08 3.70 17.87
N ASP A 130 -3.14 2.80 16.91
CA ASP A 130 -3.61 1.45 17.17
C ASP A 130 -2.43 0.70 17.79
N LYS A 131 -2.53 0.42 19.09
CA LYS A 131 -1.49 -0.27 19.87
C LYS A 131 -1.77 -1.76 19.87
N ASP A 132 -1.60 -2.41 18.72
CA ASP A 132 -1.99 -3.80 18.61
C ASP A 132 -1.02 -4.75 19.32
N ARG A 133 0.29 -4.48 19.22
CA ARG A 133 1.29 -5.37 19.85
C ARG A 133 2.48 -4.61 20.44
N ASN A 134 2.97 -5.06 21.61
CA ASN A 134 4.22 -4.54 22.17
C ASN A 134 5.41 -5.07 21.34
N ILE A 135 6.30 -4.16 20.91
CA ILE A 135 7.49 -4.52 20.12
C ILE A 135 8.43 -5.45 20.89
N ASP A 136 8.46 -5.37 22.22
CA ASP A 136 9.30 -6.24 23.06
C ASP A 136 8.95 -7.73 22.90
N ALA A 137 7.69 -8.05 22.59
CA ALA A 137 7.25 -9.41 22.31
C ALA A 137 7.85 -10.00 21.01
N LEU A 138 8.43 -9.14 20.16
CA LEU A 138 9.06 -9.53 18.89
C LEU A 138 10.60 -9.62 19.01
N SER A 139 11.16 -9.31 20.17
CA SER A 139 12.62 -9.26 20.40
C SER A 139 13.32 -10.62 20.32
N GLU A 140 12.57 -11.73 20.46
CA GLU A 140 13.10 -13.09 20.35
C GLU A 140 13.39 -13.53 18.92
N TYR A 141 12.85 -12.82 17.91
CA TYR A 141 13.05 -13.16 16.50
C TYR A 141 14.30 -12.51 15.93
N LYS A 142 15.04 -13.25 15.10
CA LYS A 142 16.20 -12.69 14.38
C LYS A 142 15.81 -11.67 13.30
N LEU A 143 14.59 -11.79 12.78
CA LEU A 143 14.01 -10.86 11.82
C LEU A 143 12.48 -10.90 11.92
N VAL A 144 11.88 -9.72 11.89
CA VAL A 144 10.42 -9.53 11.83
C VAL A 144 10.09 -8.61 10.67
N LEU A 145 9.20 -9.05 9.79
CA LEU A 145 8.67 -8.24 8.69
C LEU A 145 7.16 -8.10 8.84
N LEU A 146 6.70 -6.86 8.92
CA LEU A 146 5.30 -6.52 9.16
C LEU A 146 4.70 -5.81 7.95
N GLY A 147 3.44 -6.15 7.63
CA GLY A 147 2.54 -5.39 6.77
C GLY A 147 1.79 -4.30 7.55
N HIS A 148 0.61 -3.88 7.05
CA HIS A 148 -0.32 -2.90 7.59
C HIS A 148 0.15 -1.44 7.46
N GLN A 149 1.38 -1.11 7.79
CA GLN A 149 1.93 0.23 7.54
C GLN A 149 2.45 0.32 6.10
N HIS A 150 1.92 1.27 5.31
CA HIS A 150 2.22 1.35 3.89
C HIS A 150 3.58 1.97 3.56
N SER A 151 4.15 2.76 4.48
CA SER A 151 5.51 3.30 4.34
C SER A 151 6.52 2.37 5.01
N PHE A 152 7.67 2.20 4.37
CA PHE A 152 8.78 1.46 4.97
C PHE A 152 9.21 2.11 6.29
N GLN A 153 9.31 1.32 7.36
CA GLN A 153 9.81 1.77 8.66
C GLN A 153 10.74 0.73 9.27
N LYS A 154 11.92 1.17 9.66
CA LYS A 154 12.79 0.40 10.55
C LYS A 154 12.39 0.74 11.99
N LEU A 155 11.84 -0.23 12.73
CA LEU A 155 11.41 -0.04 14.11
C LEU A 155 12.55 -0.36 15.10
N THR A 156 13.27 -1.46 14.85
CA THR A 156 14.49 -1.86 15.55
C THR A 156 15.52 -2.39 14.53
N ASP A 157 16.61 -2.97 14.99
CA ASP A 157 17.58 -3.60 14.08
C ASP A 157 17.04 -4.88 13.43
N THR A 158 16.04 -5.50 14.01
CA THR A 158 15.45 -6.77 13.54
C THR A 158 13.98 -6.66 13.15
N VAL A 159 13.28 -5.56 13.45
CA VAL A 159 11.84 -5.38 13.19
C VAL A 159 11.59 -4.27 12.20
N PHE A 160 10.87 -4.56 11.12
CA PHE A 160 10.59 -3.64 10.04
C PHE A 160 9.11 -3.72 9.60
N HIS A 161 8.49 -2.57 9.31
CA HIS A 161 7.38 -2.53 8.38
C HIS A 161 7.96 -2.44 6.96
N LEU A 162 7.60 -3.39 6.09
CA LEU A 162 8.10 -3.43 4.72
C LEU A 162 7.47 -2.34 3.84
N GLY A 163 6.28 -1.91 4.21
CA GLY A 163 5.47 -1.02 3.39
C GLY A 163 4.67 -1.77 2.33
N SER A 164 3.69 -1.09 1.74
CA SER A 164 2.95 -1.60 0.59
C SER A 164 3.83 -1.68 -0.67
N CYS A 165 3.55 -2.64 -1.56
CA CYS A 165 4.33 -2.82 -2.79
C CYS A 165 4.09 -1.72 -3.84
N ARG A 166 3.17 -0.79 -3.59
CA ARG A 166 2.83 0.36 -4.44
C ARG A 166 2.34 1.54 -3.60
N TRP A 167 2.28 2.72 -4.18
CA TRP A 167 1.61 3.84 -3.51
C TRP A 167 0.09 3.64 -3.57
N THR A 168 -0.54 3.40 -2.42
CA THR A 168 -1.98 3.16 -2.28
C THR A 168 -2.74 4.44 -1.98
N SER A 169 -2.14 5.33 -1.20
CA SER A 169 -2.73 6.59 -0.71
C SER A 169 -1.79 7.77 -0.91
N TYR A 170 -2.36 8.97 -1.08
CA TYR A 170 -1.59 10.22 -1.15
C TYR A 170 -0.87 10.59 0.16
N SER A 171 -1.18 9.94 1.25
CA SER A 171 -0.40 10.05 2.49
C SER A 171 1.03 9.54 2.36
N GLU A 172 1.26 8.65 1.39
CA GLU A 172 2.56 8.07 1.07
C GLU A 172 3.38 8.91 0.07
N ILE A 173 2.97 10.17 -0.21
CA ILE A 173 3.60 11.04 -1.21
C ILE A 173 5.09 11.31 -0.94
N ASN A 174 5.48 11.22 0.34
CA ASN A 174 6.86 11.41 0.76
C ASN A 174 7.72 10.13 0.68
N ASP A 175 7.11 8.98 0.40
CA ASP A 175 7.85 7.74 0.18
C ASP A 175 8.58 7.85 -1.17
N LYS A 176 9.90 7.72 -1.15
CA LYS A 176 10.69 7.79 -2.37
C LYS A 176 10.63 6.52 -3.19
N GLU A 177 10.50 5.38 -2.52
CA GLU A 177 10.63 4.04 -3.10
C GLU A 177 9.67 3.06 -2.42
N LYS A 178 9.37 1.97 -3.11
CA LYS A 178 8.65 0.81 -2.60
C LYS A 178 9.54 -0.41 -2.69
N TYR A 179 9.44 -1.32 -1.71
CA TYR A 179 10.39 -2.40 -1.53
C TYR A 179 9.75 -3.78 -1.54
N ILE A 180 10.55 -4.76 -1.93
CA ILE A 180 10.42 -6.16 -1.53
C ILE A 180 11.65 -6.54 -0.70
N CYS A 181 11.54 -7.57 0.12
CA CYS A 181 12.65 -8.07 0.92
C CYS A 181 13.03 -9.48 0.45
N LYS A 182 14.32 -9.69 0.11
CA LYS A 182 14.86 -11.01 -0.18
C LYS A 182 15.71 -11.48 1.00
N ILE A 183 15.45 -12.70 1.46
CA ILE A 183 16.18 -13.33 2.57
C ILE A 183 16.81 -14.61 2.03
N ASP A 184 18.12 -14.74 2.16
CA ASP A 184 18.89 -15.91 1.75
C ASP A 184 19.88 -16.30 2.85
N GLY A 185 19.52 -17.28 3.66
CA GLY A 185 20.20 -17.57 4.91
C GLY A 185 20.14 -16.38 5.88
N ASP A 186 21.30 -15.83 6.26
CA ASP A 186 21.40 -14.64 7.13
C ASP A 186 21.41 -13.32 6.36
N LYS A 187 21.45 -13.38 5.03
CA LYS A 187 21.47 -12.18 4.19
C LYS A 187 20.06 -11.66 3.98
N VAL A 188 19.83 -10.39 4.32
CA VAL A 188 18.58 -9.66 4.15
C VAL A 188 18.81 -8.47 3.21
N ASP A 189 18.17 -8.49 2.05
CA ASP A 189 18.28 -7.43 1.04
C ASP A 189 16.90 -6.77 0.82
N PHE A 190 16.81 -5.47 1.05
CA PHE A 190 15.66 -4.67 0.64
C PHE A 190 15.87 -4.17 -0.79
N ILE A 191 15.02 -4.61 -1.71
CA ILE A 191 15.14 -4.37 -3.15
C ILE A 191 14.06 -3.36 -3.56
N THR A 192 14.48 -2.25 -4.15
CA THR A 192 13.56 -1.25 -4.70
C THR A 192 12.81 -1.80 -5.91
N LEU A 193 11.48 -1.74 -5.88
CA LEU A 193 10.62 -2.04 -7.01
C LEU A 193 10.66 -0.90 -8.05
N LYS A 194 10.70 -1.26 -9.33
CA LYS A 194 10.71 -0.32 -10.47
C LYS A 194 9.34 -0.16 -11.13
N SER A 195 8.48 -1.15 -10.97
CA SER A 195 7.17 -1.21 -11.62
C SER A 195 6.07 -0.37 -10.96
N PRO A 196 6.10 -0.03 -9.64
CA PRO A 196 5.05 0.80 -9.07
C PRO A 196 4.94 2.16 -9.77
N PHE A 197 3.70 2.59 -10.02
CA PHE A 197 3.44 3.89 -10.62
C PHE A 197 3.82 5.00 -9.64
N PRO A 198 4.76 5.88 -10.00
CA PRO A 198 5.26 6.90 -9.08
C PRO A 198 4.15 7.86 -8.67
N MET A 199 4.29 8.44 -7.49
CA MET A 199 3.41 9.50 -6.99
C MET A 199 4.17 10.82 -6.98
N LYS A 200 3.51 11.91 -7.41
CA LYS A 200 4.12 13.24 -7.47
C LYS A 200 3.14 14.31 -7.02
N GLU A 201 3.59 15.19 -6.13
CA GLU A 201 2.92 16.43 -5.84
C GLU A 201 3.39 17.51 -6.81
N VAL A 202 2.46 18.29 -7.31
CA VAL A 202 2.70 19.45 -8.20
C VAL A 202 1.84 20.63 -7.72
N ASN A 203 2.32 21.85 -7.95
CA ASN A 203 1.63 23.06 -7.51
C ASN A 203 1.01 23.85 -8.67
N SER A 204 1.15 23.38 -9.90
CA SER A 204 0.54 24.00 -11.09
C SER A 204 0.34 22.98 -12.20
N ILE A 205 -0.70 23.18 -13.03
CA ILE A 205 -0.92 22.39 -14.27
C ILE A 205 0.22 22.53 -15.27
N LYS A 206 1.03 23.59 -15.19
CA LYS A 206 2.19 23.77 -16.07
C LYS A 206 3.24 22.68 -15.87
N GLU A 207 3.40 22.19 -14.64
CA GLU A 207 4.35 21.13 -14.30
C GLU A 207 3.93 19.76 -14.85
N LEU A 208 2.64 19.60 -15.22
CA LEU A 208 2.10 18.32 -15.71
C LEU A 208 2.55 17.98 -17.14
N LYS A 209 3.07 18.95 -17.89
CA LYS A 209 3.43 18.77 -19.31
C LYS A 209 4.49 17.69 -19.53
N GLU A 210 5.42 17.55 -18.59
CA GLU A 210 6.56 16.63 -18.68
C GLU A 210 6.40 15.39 -17.77
N VAL A 211 5.25 15.23 -17.12
CA VAL A 211 5.00 14.11 -16.21
C VAL A 211 4.51 12.89 -16.99
N ASN A 212 5.07 11.73 -16.65
CA ASN A 212 4.63 10.46 -17.24
C ASN A 212 3.15 10.20 -16.89
N PRO A 213 2.29 9.83 -17.87
CA PRO A 213 0.87 9.51 -17.64
C PRO A 213 0.60 8.41 -16.60
N LYS A 214 1.54 7.49 -16.36
CA LYS A 214 1.44 6.49 -15.29
C LYS A 214 1.60 7.07 -13.88
N THR A 215 2.03 8.34 -13.73
CA THR A 215 2.20 8.99 -12.43
C THR A 215 0.86 9.28 -11.77
N LYS A 216 0.77 9.03 -10.46
CA LYS A 216 -0.35 9.44 -9.60
C LYS A 216 -0.12 10.89 -9.17
N ILE A 217 -1.02 11.80 -9.50
CA ILE A 217 -0.84 13.23 -9.29
C ILE A 217 -1.63 13.73 -8.09
N LEU A 218 -0.95 14.44 -7.20
CA LEU A 218 -1.55 15.33 -6.22
C LEU A 218 -1.28 16.78 -6.66
N LEU A 219 -2.31 17.46 -7.18
CA LEU A 219 -2.22 18.86 -7.54
C LEU A 219 -2.65 19.71 -6.35
N THR A 220 -1.69 20.41 -5.74
CA THR A 220 -1.91 21.22 -4.54
C THR A 220 -1.93 22.70 -4.92
N TYR A 221 -2.98 23.40 -4.54
CA TYR A 221 -3.09 24.85 -4.69
C TYR A 221 -2.98 25.55 -3.35
N ASN A 222 -2.07 26.50 -3.24
CA ASN A 222 -1.84 27.33 -2.05
C ASN A 222 -2.47 28.74 -2.21
N SER A 223 -3.12 29.03 -3.34
CA SER A 223 -3.76 30.30 -3.65
C SER A 223 -5.07 30.06 -4.39
N PHE A 224 -6.13 30.70 -3.92
CA PHE A 224 -7.44 30.67 -4.58
C PHE A 224 -7.40 31.29 -5.98
N GLU A 225 -6.64 32.35 -6.16
CA GLU A 225 -6.52 33.02 -7.45
C GLU A 225 -5.88 32.10 -8.49
N GLN A 226 -4.81 31.37 -8.12
CA GLN A 226 -4.18 30.39 -9.01
C GLN A 226 -5.17 29.27 -9.38
N TYR A 227 -5.87 28.69 -8.41
CA TYR A 227 -6.90 27.68 -8.64
C TYR A 227 -7.97 28.19 -9.61
N LYS A 228 -8.50 29.39 -9.39
CA LYS A 228 -9.52 30.01 -10.26
C LYS A 228 -9.04 30.17 -11.70
N ASN A 229 -7.77 30.51 -11.89
CA ASN A 229 -7.19 30.71 -13.21
C ASN A 229 -6.96 29.37 -13.95
N GLU A 230 -6.64 28.29 -13.23
CA GLU A 230 -6.28 27.01 -13.81
C GLU A 230 -7.47 26.01 -13.89
N ILE A 231 -8.54 26.19 -13.11
CA ILE A 231 -9.65 25.23 -12.97
C ILE A 231 -10.28 24.80 -14.30
N LYS A 232 -10.40 25.72 -15.26
CA LYS A 232 -11.00 25.44 -16.59
C LYS A 232 -10.14 24.46 -17.41
N GLU A 233 -8.86 24.36 -17.12
CA GLU A 233 -7.93 23.48 -17.84
C GLU A 233 -7.70 22.16 -17.12
N ILE A 234 -8.02 22.06 -15.82
CA ILE A 234 -7.79 20.86 -14.99
C ILE A 234 -8.45 19.63 -15.64
N GLY A 235 -9.68 19.75 -16.17
CA GLY A 235 -10.39 18.65 -16.80
C GLY A 235 -9.60 17.99 -17.93
N LYS A 236 -8.85 18.76 -18.70
CA LYS A 236 -8.01 18.24 -19.80
C LYS A 236 -6.84 17.38 -19.31
N TRP A 237 -6.41 17.56 -18.06
CA TRP A 237 -5.30 16.84 -17.47
C TRP A 237 -5.74 15.63 -16.64
N LYS A 238 -6.92 15.71 -16.00
CA LYS A 238 -7.43 14.66 -15.12
C LYS A 238 -7.47 13.29 -15.79
N ASP A 239 -7.89 13.24 -17.06
CA ASP A 239 -8.03 12.00 -17.82
C ASP A 239 -6.69 11.48 -18.37
N LYS A 240 -5.61 12.25 -18.28
CA LYS A 240 -4.29 11.84 -18.78
C LYS A 240 -3.50 11.00 -17.78
N PHE A 241 -3.84 11.06 -16.50
CA PHE A 241 -3.10 10.39 -15.44
C PHE A 241 -3.91 9.27 -14.82
N LYS A 242 -3.22 8.22 -14.34
CA LYS A 242 -3.86 7.05 -13.73
C LYS A 242 -4.62 7.37 -12.44
N LYS A 243 -4.15 8.33 -11.67
CA LYS A 243 -4.83 8.85 -10.49
C LYS A 243 -4.55 10.34 -10.37
N PHE A 244 -5.58 11.14 -10.16
CA PHE A 244 -5.46 12.58 -10.09
C PHE A 244 -6.33 13.11 -8.94
N LYS A 245 -5.70 13.79 -7.99
CA LYS A 245 -6.39 14.42 -6.86
C LYS A 245 -5.99 15.89 -6.78
N ILE A 246 -6.96 16.73 -6.43
CA ILE A 246 -6.75 18.14 -6.16
C ILE A 246 -6.81 18.35 -4.65
N LYS A 247 -5.84 19.05 -4.10
CA LYS A 247 -5.81 19.53 -2.72
C LYS A 247 -5.86 21.06 -2.76
N LEU A 248 -6.80 21.64 -2.03
CA LEU A 248 -6.92 23.07 -1.83
C LEU A 248 -6.39 23.39 -0.42
N ASP A 249 -5.24 24.05 -0.35
CA ASP A 249 -4.50 24.32 0.88
C ASP A 249 -4.27 25.84 1.02
N PHE A 250 -5.37 26.61 1.06
CA PHE A 250 -5.29 28.06 1.21
C PHE A 250 -6.05 28.55 2.44
N GLN A 251 -5.40 29.44 3.19
CA GLN A 251 -5.92 30.02 4.42
C GLN A 251 -7.19 30.86 4.21
N GLU A 252 -7.39 31.37 3.00
CA GLU A 252 -8.56 32.18 2.63
C GLU A 252 -9.88 31.39 2.75
N LEU A 253 -9.86 30.07 2.51
CA LEU A 253 -11.03 29.21 2.73
C LEU A 253 -11.45 29.16 4.20
N GLN A 254 -10.51 29.13 5.13
CA GLN A 254 -10.79 29.13 6.56
C GLN A 254 -11.46 30.45 6.99
N ILE A 255 -11.07 31.57 6.37
CA ILE A 255 -11.66 32.89 6.63
C ILE A 255 -13.09 32.96 6.06
N MET A 256 -13.31 32.43 4.85
CA MET A 256 -14.63 32.36 4.22
C MET A 256 -15.59 31.46 4.99
N GLU A 257 -15.12 30.32 5.51
CA GLU A 257 -15.87 29.47 6.42
C GLU A 257 -16.29 30.23 7.69
N TYR A 258 -15.35 30.92 8.31
CA TYR A 258 -15.63 31.69 9.54
C TYR A 258 -16.61 32.82 9.33
N VAL A 259 -16.56 33.51 8.21
CA VAL A 259 -17.49 34.62 7.88
C VAL A 259 -18.89 34.10 7.57
N LYS A 260 -19.03 33.01 6.85
CA LYS A 260 -20.34 32.41 6.50
C LYS A 260 -21.04 31.77 7.69
N CYS A 261 -20.30 31.12 8.60
CA CYS A 261 -20.89 30.60 9.85
C CYS A 261 -21.57 31.69 10.70
N LYS A 262 -21.17 32.96 10.54
CA LYS A 262 -21.83 34.09 11.21
C LYS A 262 -23.13 34.54 10.55
N ASP A 263 -23.27 34.33 9.24
CA ASP A 263 -24.43 34.84 8.47
C ASP A 263 -25.50 33.75 8.20
N GLY A 264 -25.34 32.52 8.69
CA GLY A 264 -26.36 31.46 8.63
C GLY A 264 -26.71 30.95 7.22
N SER A 265 -25.87 31.18 6.23
CA SER A 265 -26.08 30.70 4.86
C SER A 265 -25.43 29.34 4.62
N ASP A 266 -26.21 28.38 4.08
CA ASP A 266 -25.88 26.98 3.87
C ASP A 266 -24.72 26.75 2.89
N TYR A 267 -23.78 25.88 3.28
CA TYR A 267 -22.55 25.51 2.55
C TYR A 267 -22.75 24.52 1.39
N GLU A 268 -23.89 23.83 1.32
CA GLU A 268 -24.12 22.77 0.33
C GLU A 268 -24.11 23.26 -1.12
N THR A 269 -24.37 24.55 -1.35
CA THR A 269 -24.53 25.09 -2.71
C THR A 269 -23.21 25.34 -3.44
N LEU A 270 -22.07 25.44 -2.75
CA LEU A 270 -20.79 25.76 -3.37
C LEU A 270 -19.99 24.51 -3.80
N PHE A 271 -20.24 23.36 -3.18
CA PHE A 271 -19.56 22.09 -3.52
C PHE A 271 -20.28 21.24 -4.56
N ASN A 272 -21.57 21.50 -4.81
CA ASN A 272 -22.37 20.74 -5.80
C ASN A 272 -22.38 21.34 -7.21
N THR A 273 -21.61 22.40 -7.47
CA THR A 273 -21.55 23.06 -8.78
C THR A 273 -20.26 22.73 -9.56
N PHE A 274 -19.46 21.74 -9.09
CA PHE A 274 -18.22 21.34 -9.78
C PHE A 274 -18.09 19.83 -9.94
#